data_7c321d4b0bced7740f869729a5399a37
#
_entry.id   7c321d4b0bced7740f869729a5399a37
#
_cell.length_a   1.000
_cell.length_b   1.000
_cell.length_c   1.000
_cell.angle_alpha   90.00
_cell.angle_beta   90.00
_cell.angle_gamma   90.00
#
_symmetry.space_group_name_H-M   'P 1'
#
loop_
_entity.id
_entity.type
_entity.pdbx_description
1 polymer ?
#
loop_
_entity_poly.entity_id
_entity_poly.type
_entity_poly.pdbx_seq_one_letter_code
_entity_poly.pdbx_strand_id
1 'polypeptide(L)'
;MKVLLLCTSIEGGGAAHASLALLYALRQEGIEARMLTLFPSKNIRAPYIDSVCKGLLGRAKANAYKLLERMDIVRANSFKKDFLWRFSSATVAAPAWTHPWIEWADIIHLHWVNHGLLSLSAITHLTQGNKPIVWTLHDLWAVTGGCHLPFLFKETGISVCPEYSLGCNYCHLLQGSSRKKACYSRILFERKQAFNQGNITYITVSRREQELLMKSKLLANSAVRVKTIPPPTLPAEQDNHQNSMSQPLWYRPDVSYLLLVASRIDDEVKGPKLLLQSMQYLKQLLEEVHTEDRVELILVGDLVDKSLLNDIAVPTHYLGRKNGIELQDLYRLASVTLSTSIFETFGLTLVESLNQGTPVLAFKSYGPEDIIQNGVNGYLVSDYNPKEMAQAVLRLLDDVRDGLIDENTCKRSAEPFSLDIIAKRHIDLYKSFL
;
A
#
# COMPACT_ATOMS: atom_id res chain seq x y z
N MET A 1 3.79 -14.95 24.45
CA MET A 1 2.78 -14.68 23.41
C MET A 1 3.36 -15.03 22.06
N LYS A 2 2.70 -15.90 21.33
CA LYS A 2 3.11 -16.43 20.02
C LYS A 2 2.21 -15.86 18.93
N VAL A 3 2.78 -15.12 17.99
CA VAL A 3 2.04 -14.44 16.92
C VAL A 3 2.46 -15.00 15.57
N LEU A 4 1.50 -15.43 14.76
CA LEU A 4 1.71 -15.90 13.41
C LEU A 4 1.18 -14.86 12.41
N LEU A 5 2.07 -14.26 11.66
CA LEU A 5 1.70 -13.36 10.54
C LEU A 5 1.54 -14.20 9.26
N LEU A 6 0.46 -13.96 8.50
CA LEU A 6 0.23 -14.55 7.18
C LEU A 6 0.22 -13.45 6.12
N CYS A 7 1.10 -13.55 5.14
CA CYS A 7 1.15 -12.66 3.98
C CYS A 7 1.52 -13.46 2.73
N THR A 8 0.87 -13.21 1.60
CA THR A 8 1.12 -14.00 0.36
C THR A 8 2.57 -13.93 -0.08
N SER A 9 3.23 -12.78 0.10
CA SER A 9 4.65 -12.58 -0.22
C SER A 9 5.27 -11.60 0.77
N ILE A 10 6.58 -11.71 0.99
CA ILE A 10 7.39 -10.71 1.69
C ILE A 10 8.23 -9.88 0.72
N GLU A 11 8.10 -10.12 -0.58
CA GLU A 11 8.81 -9.41 -1.64
C GLU A 11 7.81 -8.62 -2.49
N GLY A 12 8.06 -7.33 -2.64
CA GLY A 12 7.32 -6.40 -3.50
C GLY A 12 5.99 -5.90 -2.95
N GLY A 13 5.75 -4.62 -3.08
CA GLY A 13 4.52 -3.92 -2.68
C GLY A 13 4.46 -3.53 -1.20
N GLY A 14 3.63 -2.54 -0.90
CA GLY A 14 3.51 -1.93 0.44
C GLY A 14 3.07 -2.92 1.53
N ALA A 15 2.12 -3.81 1.24
CA ALA A 15 1.63 -4.82 2.18
C ALA A 15 2.73 -5.80 2.63
N ALA A 16 3.59 -6.23 1.69
CA ALA A 16 4.72 -7.11 1.98
C ALA A 16 5.74 -6.41 2.87
N HIS A 17 6.12 -5.16 2.54
CA HIS A 17 7.05 -4.37 3.35
C HIS A 17 6.50 -4.11 4.75
N ALA A 18 5.25 -3.66 4.87
CA ALA A 18 4.61 -3.39 6.15
C ALA A 18 4.52 -4.64 7.05
N SER A 19 4.15 -5.79 6.48
CA SER A 19 4.06 -7.04 7.25
C SER A 19 5.43 -7.54 7.72
N LEU A 20 6.46 -7.40 6.89
CA LEU A 20 7.83 -7.78 7.24
C LEU A 20 8.41 -6.82 8.31
N ALA A 21 8.17 -5.53 8.16
CA ALA A 21 8.57 -4.52 9.15
C ALA A 21 7.91 -4.80 10.51
N LEU A 22 6.61 -5.12 10.52
CA LEU A 22 5.91 -5.50 11.75
C LEU A 22 6.47 -6.78 12.38
N LEU A 23 6.80 -7.81 11.57
CA LEU A 23 7.44 -9.02 12.07
C LEU A 23 8.72 -8.70 12.83
N TYR A 24 9.60 -7.89 12.24
CA TYR A 24 10.86 -7.50 12.89
C TYR A 24 10.62 -6.67 14.14
N ALA A 25 9.71 -5.70 14.09
CA ALA A 25 9.36 -4.86 15.22
C ALA A 25 8.84 -5.67 16.42
N LEU A 26 7.92 -6.61 16.19
CA LEU A 26 7.40 -7.51 17.22
C LEU A 26 8.51 -8.36 17.85
N ARG A 27 9.45 -8.86 17.04
CA ARG A 27 10.56 -9.67 17.53
C ARG A 27 11.57 -8.84 18.34
N GLN A 28 11.82 -7.59 17.97
CA GLN A 28 12.65 -6.66 18.75
C GLN A 28 12.04 -6.39 20.12
N GLU A 29 10.72 -6.32 20.22
CA GLU A 29 9.96 -6.19 21.49
C GLU A 29 9.81 -7.52 22.25
N GLY A 30 10.52 -8.58 21.87
CA GLY A 30 10.55 -9.86 22.58
C GLY A 30 9.35 -10.78 22.32
N ILE A 31 8.50 -10.49 21.32
CA ILE A 31 7.39 -11.35 20.94
C ILE A 31 7.89 -12.52 20.10
N GLU A 32 7.43 -13.73 20.41
CA GLU A 32 7.66 -14.91 19.56
C GLU A 32 6.80 -14.80 18.27
N ALA A 33 7.25 -13.96 17.33
CA ALA A 33 6.57 -13.76 16.06
C ALA A 33 7.19 -14.61 14.95
N ARG A 34 6.33 -15.25 14.12
CA ARG A 34 6.68 -15.98 12.91
C ARG A 34 5.85 -15.51 11.73
N MET A 35 6.34 -15.75 10.52
CA MET A 35 5.63 -15.41 9.30
C MET A 35 5.51 -16.60 8.36
N LEU A 36 4.30 -16.84 7.86
CA LEU A 36 4.00 -17.84 6.85
C LEU A 36 3.59 -17.19 5.55
N THR A 37 4.24 -17.57 4.45
CA THR A 37 4.01 -17.02 3.11
C THR A 37 3.55 -18.11 2.13
N LEU A 38 2.98 -17.72 0.99
CA LEU A 38 2.73 -18.64 -0.12
C LEU A 38 4.02 -18.92 -0.88
N PHE A 39 4.74 -17.84 -1.23
CA PHE A 39 5.95 -17.90 -2.02
C PHE A 39 7.19 -18.01 -1.14
N PRO A 40 8.11 -18.94 -1.44
CA PRO A 40 9.41 -18.96 -0.78
C PRO A 40 10.19 -17.69 -1.13
N SER A 41 10.75 -17.02 -0.12
CA SER A 41 11.63 -15.88 -0.33
C SER A 41 12.91 -16.29 -1.06
N LYS A 42 13.42 -15.41 -1.91
CA LYS A 42 14.72 -15.58 -2.57
C LYS A 42 15.86 -15.10 -1.68
N ASN A 43 15.63 -14.02 -0.95
CA ASN A 43 16.68 -13.23 -0.31
C ASN A 43 16.67 -13.35 1.21
N ILE A 44 15.53 -13.71 1.82
CA ILE A 44 15.39 -13.76 3.26
C ILE A 44 15.25 -15.20 3.73
N ARG A 45 16.24 -15.68 4.50
CA ARG A 45 16.23 -16.98 5.14
C ARG A 45 16.33 -16.79 6.64
N ALA A 46 15.24 -17.00 7.35
CA ALA A 46 15.19 -16.91 8.80
C ALA A 46 14.32 -18.04 9.36
N PRO A 47 14.67 -18.63 10.53
CA PRO A 47 13.95 -19.76 11.09
C PRO A 47 12.52 -19.45 11.51
N TYR A 48 12.18 -18.18 11.57
CA TYR A 48 10.84 -17.66 11.87
C TYR A 48 10.06 -17.21 10.63
N ILE A 49 10.58 -17.46 9.42
CA ILE A 49 9.89 -17.23 8.15
C ILE A 49 9.84 -18.53 7.38
N ASP A 50 8.63 -18.95 7.00
CA ASP A 50 8.43 -20.18 6.24
C ASP A 50 7.43 -19.96 5.10
N SER A 51 7.38 -20.89 4.15
CA SER A 51 6.41 -20.85 3.06
C SER A 51 5.60 -22.14 2.96
N VAL A 52 4.33 -22.01 2.57
CA VAL A 52 3.45 -23.16 2.33
C VAL A 52 3.97 -24.01 1.16
N CYS A 53 4.46 -23.36 0.13
CA CYS A 53 4.99 -24.00 -1.07
C CYS A 53 6.52 -24.12 -0.99
N LYS A 54 7.02 -25.24 -0.46
CA LYS A 54 8.46 -25.52 -0.22
C LYS A 54 9.13 -26.30 -1.35
N GLY A 55 10.47 -26.32 -1.30
CA GLY A 55 11.33 -27.14 -2.17
C GLY A 55 11.55 -26.56 -3.57
N LEU A 56 12.21 -27.34 -4.43
CA LEU A 56 12.61 -26.91 -5.78
C LEU A 56 11.40 -26.47 -6.64
N LEU A 57 10.25 -27.11 -6.48
CA LEU A 57 9.02 -26.77 -7.18
C LEU A 57 8.10 -25.81 -6.40
N GLY A 58 8.57 -25.27 -5.26
CA GLY A 58 7.75 -24.42 -4.40
C GLY A 58 7.17 -23.21 -5.14
N ARG A 59 8.00 -22.49 -5.92
CA ARG A 59 7.52 -21.36 -6.73
C ARG A 59 6.54 -21.77 -7.83
N ALA A 60 6.77 -22.91 -8.47
CA ALA A 60 5.86 -23.43 -9.50
C ALA A 60 4.50 -23.77 -8.88
N LYS A 61 4.47 -24.43 -7.71
CA LYS A 61 3.24 -24.73 -6.96
C LYS A 61 2.51 -23.45 -6.54
N ALA A 62 3.23 -22.46 -6.01
CA ALA A 62 2.64 -21.18 -5.62
C ALA A 62 2.02 -20.44 -6.83
N ASN A 63 2.74 -20.43 -7.97
CA ASN A 63 2.20 -19.89 -9.21
C ASN A 63 0.99 -20.66 -9.74
N ALA A 64 0.94 -21.98 -9.55
CA ALA A 64 -0.22 -22.78 -9.94
C ALA A 64 -1.48 -22.37 -9.15
N TYR A 65 -1.40 -22.18 -7.82
CA TYR A 65 -2.53 -21.67 -7.03
C TYR A 65 -2.98 -20.30 -7.49
N LYS A 66 -2.04 -19.38 -7.72
CA LYS A 66 -2.33 -18.04 -8.25
C LYS A 66 -3.00 -18.11 -9.63
N LEU A 67 -2.55 -19.02 -10.50
CA LEU A 67 -3.13 -19.20 -11.83
C LEU A 67 -4.54 -19.77 -11.76
N LEU A 68 -4.79 -20.77 -10.90
CA LEU A 68 -6.11 -21.37 -10.71
C LEU A 68 -7.14 -20.35 -10.22
N GLU A 69 -6.77 -19.50 -9.24
CA GLU A 69 -7.64 -18.40 -8.82
C GLU A 69 -7.95 -17.43 -9.96
N ARG A 70 -6.94 -17.07 -10.79
CA ARG A 70 -7.13 -16.20 -11.94
C ARG A 70 -8.00 -16.81 -13.03
N MET A 71 -7.87 -18.10 -13.28
CA MET A 71 -8.73 -18.81 -14.22
C MET A 71 -10.19 -18.75 -13.80
N ASP A 72 -10.47 -18.84 -12.51
CA ASP A 72 -11.82 -18.67 -11.97
C ASP A 72 -12.37 -17.26 -12.25
N ILE A 73 -11.58 -16.22 -11.99
CA ILE A 73 -11.96 -14.83 -12.28
C ILE A 73 -12.18 -14.62 -13.80
N VAL A 74 -11.28 -15.12 -14.64
CA VAL A 74 -11.38 -15.01 -16.10
C VAL A 74 -12.67 -15.68 -16.63
N ARG A 75 -13.01 -16.85 -16.10
CA ARG A 75 -14.27 -17.55 -16.44
C ARG A 75 -15.48 -16.71 -16.03
N ALA A 76 -15.48 -16.17 -14.80
CA ALA A 76 -16.55 -15.30 -14.33
C ALA A 76 -16.64 -13.99 -15.11
N ASN A 77 -15.54 -13.52 -15.69
CA ASN A 77 -15.43 -12.27 -16.45
C ASN A 77 -15.51 -12.47 -17.99
N SER A 78 -16.10 -13.56 -18.49
CA SER A 78 -16.21 -13.88 -19.92
C SER A 78 -14.88 -13.83 -20.66
N PHE A 79 -13.84 -14.39 -20.06
CA PHE A 79 -12.50 -14.47 -20.62
C PHE A 79 -11.80 -13.11 -20.85
N LYS A 80 -12.34 -12.01 -20.30
CA LYS A 80 -11.65 -10.72 -20.28
C LYS A 80 -10.66 -10.64 -19.13
N LYS A 81 -9.50 -10.00 -19.35
CA LYS A 81 -8.37 -10.00 -18.42
C LYS A 81 -8.13 -8.64 -17.75
N ASP A 82 -8.93 -7.63 -18.09
CA ASP A 82 -8.65 -6.21 -17.80
C ASP A 82 -8.58 -5.85 -16.31
N PHE A 83 -9.04 -6.73 -15.39
CA PHE A 83 -9.08 -6.41 -13.94
C PHE A 83 -8.46 -7.48 -13.06
N LEU A 84 -7.65 -8.36 -13.60
CA LEU A 84 -7.05 -9.47 -12.83
C LEU A 84 -6.25 -9.01 -11.61
N TRP A 85 -5.79 -7.76 -11.60
CA TRP A 85 -5.05 -7.18 -10.48
C TRP A 85 -5.93 -6.45 -9.48
N ARG A 86 -7.14 -6.07 -9.87
CA ARG A 86 -8.09 -5.31 -9.04
C ARG A 86 -9.15 -6.16 -8.40
N PHE A 87 -9.13 -7.49 -8.65
CA PHE A 87 -10.15 -8.43 -8.19
C PHE A 87 -9.52 -9.76 -7.78
N SER A 88 -9.98 -10.31 -6.64
CA SER A 88 -9.62 -11.64 -6.16
C SER A 88 -10.87 -12.41 -5.74
N SER A 89 -10.97 -13.66 -6.19
CA SER A 89 -12.07 -14.54 -5.82
C SER A 89 -11.79 -15.30 -4.52
N ALA A 90 -10.53 -15.62 -4.26
CA ALA A 90 -10.09 -16.48 -3.17
C ALA A 90 -10.88 -17.80 -3.05
N THR A 91 -11.30 -18.36 -4.19
CA THR A 91 -12.02 -19.65 -4.25
C THR A 91 -11.07 -20.84 -4.16
N VAL A 92 -9.82 -20.65 -4.65
CA VAL A 92 -8.76 -21.68 -4.66
C VAL A 92 -7.53 -21.12 -3.95
N ALA A 93 -6.96 -21.91 -3.03
CA ALA A 93 -5.74 -21.53 -2.30
C ALA A 93 -4.96 -22.78 -1.86
N ALA A 94 -3.69 -22.56 -1.50
CA ALA A 94 -2.86 -23.57 -0.83
C ALA A 94 -3.43 -23.89 0.56
N PRO A 95 -3.15 -25.08 1.12
CA PRO A 95 -3.66 -25.48 2.43
C PRO A 95 -2.86 -24.82 3.59
N ALA A 96 -2.69 -23.50 3.55
CA ALA A 96 -1.93 -22.76 4.55
C ALA A 96 -2.50 -22.89 5.97
N TRP A 97 -3.81 -23.04 6.09
CA TRP A 97 -4.52 -23.22 7.35
C TRP A 97 -4.21 -24.54 8.07
N THR A 98 -3.59 -25.53 7.41
CA THR A 98 -3.12 -26.80 8.00
C THR A 98 -1.65 -26.76 8.42
N HIS A 99 -0.96 -25.64 8.25
CA HIS A 99 0.44 -25.53 8.61
C HIS A 99 0.63 -25.63 10.15
N PRO A 100 1.64 -26.37 10.66
CA PRO A 100 1.84 -26.55 12.12
C PRO A 100 1.95 -25.25 12.92
N TRP A 101 2.35 -24.16 12.28
CA TRP A 101 2.41 -22.87 12.95
C TRP A 101 1.04 -22.24 13.25
N ILE A 102 -0.04 -22.71 12.61
CA ILE A 102 -1.41 -22.33 12.96
C ILE A 102 -1.74 -22.83 14.38
N GLU A 103 -1.41 -24.08 14.69
CA GLU A 103 -1.59 -24.65 16.04
C GLU A 103 -0.65 -24.01 17.07
N TRP A 104 0.59 -23.72 16.67
CA TRP A 104 1.60 -23.11 17.54
C TRP A 104 1.21 -21.70 18.01
N ALA A 105 0.52 -20.91 17.20
CA ALA A 105 0.22 -19.51 17.48
C ALA A 105 -0.86 -19.33 18.55
N ASP A 106 -0.71 -18.34 19.43
CA ASP A 106 -1.78 -17.85 20.30
C ASP A 106 -2.70 -16.90 19.52
N ILE A 107 -2.13 -16.13 18.58
CA ILE A 107 -2.82 -15.12 17.74
C ILE A 107 -2.40 -15.31 16.28
N ILE A 108 -3.37 -15.27 15.38
CA ILE A 108 -3.13 -15.28 13.93
C ILE A 108 -3.40 -13.88 13.37
N HIS A 109 -2.38 -13.31 12.74
CA HIS A 109 -2.45 -11.98 12.15
C HIS A 109 -2.37 -12.05 10.63
N LEU A 110 -3.49 -11.77 9.96
CA LEU A 110 -3.60 -11.75 8.52
C LEU A 110 -3.19 -10.38 7.97
N HIS A 111 -2.44 -10.39 6.89
CA HIS A 111 -2.14 -9.21 6.08
C HIS A 111 -2.78 -9.36 4.69
N TRP A 112 -1.99 -9.35 3.62
CA TRP A 112 -2.52 -9.58 2.29
C TRP A 112 -2.48 -11.07 1.94
N VAL A 113 -3.65 -11.75 1.94
CA VAL A 113 -3.75 -13.23 1.89
C VAL A 113 -4.32 -13.77 0.58
N ASN A 114 -4.56 -12.90 -0.39
CA ASN A 114 -5.08 -13.23 -1.72
C ASN A 114 -4.06 -13.94 -2.61
N HIS A 115 -4.41 -14.22 -3.83
CA HIS A 115 -3.58 -14.86 -4.87
C HIS A 115 -3.09 -16.26 -4.48
N GLY A 116 -3.95 -17.01 -3.79
CA GLY A 116 -3.73 -18.43 -3.54
C GLY A 116 -3.13 -18.77 -2.19
N LEU A 117 -2.98 -17.83 -1.23
CA LEU A 117 -2.54 -18.17 0.13
C LEU A 117 -3.71 -18.70 0.97
N LEU A 118 -4.81 -17.96 1.08
CA LEU A 118 -6.01 -18.39 1.80
C LEU A 118 -7.25 -18.30 0.90
N SER A 119 -8.09 -19.32 0.94
CA SER A 119 -9.42 -19.30 0.34
C SER A 119 -10.45 -18.73 1.32
N LEU A 120 -11.62 -18.33 0.81
CA LEU A 120 -12.74 -17.88 1.65
C LEU A 120 -13.11 -18.92 2.71
N SER A 121 -13.10 -20.21 2.35
CA SER A 121 -13.38 -21.29 3.30
C SER A 121 -12.29 -21.43 4.36
N ALA A 122 -11.02 -21.27 3.99
CA ALA A 122 -9.92 -21.30 4.96
C ALA A 122 -10.00 -20.11 5.94
N ILE A 123 -10.29 -18.90 5.45
CA ILE A 123 -10.50 -17.72 6.31
C ILE A 123 -11.68 -17.96 7.26
N THR A 124 -12.81 -18.47 6.74
CA THR A 124 -13.98 -18.81 7.58
C THR A 124 -13.62 -19.84 8.65
N HIS A 125 -12.89 -20.88 8.30
CA HIS A 125 -12.44 -21.90 9.27
C HIS A 125 -11.58 -21.28 10.38
N LEU A 126 -10.61 -20.44 10.04
CA LEU A 126 -9.76 -19.76 11.02
C LEU A 126 -10.56 -18.82 11.94
N THR A 127 -11.49 -18.05 11.40
CA THR A 127 -12.28 -17.07 12.18
C THR A 127 -13.38 -17.70 13.03
N GLN A 128 -13.82 -18.91 12.70
CA GLN A 128 -14.76 -19.70 13.50
C GLN A 128 -14.05 -20.54 14.57
N GLY A 129 -12.72 -20.60 14.54
CA GLY A 129 -11.93 -21.26 15.58
C GLY A 129 -11.84 -20.46 16.88
N ASN A 130 -11.12 -21.00 17.86
CA ASN A 130 -11.00 -20.40 19.19
C ASN A 130 -9.88 -19.34 19.29
N LYS A 131 -9.00 -19.22 18.25
CA LYS A 131 -7.89 -18.28 18.29
C LYS A 131 -8.31 -16.90 17.80
N PRO A 132 -7.87 -15.82 18.46
CA PRO A 132 -8.08 -14.48 17.96
C PRO A 132 -7.46 -14.30 16.56
N ILE A 133 -8.25 -13.78 15.64
CA ILE A 133 -7.80 -13.39 14.30
C ILE A 133 -7.73 -11.88 14.22
N VAL A 134 -6.56 -11.37 13.93
CA VAL A 134 -6.33 -9.96 13.60
C VAL A 134 -6.11 -9.86 12.10
N TRP A 135 -6.65 -8.87 11.43
CA TRP A 135 -6.45 -8.67 10.00
C TRP A 135 -6.12 -7.22 9.70
N THR A 136 -4.84 -6.93 9.45
CA THR A 136 -4.44 -5.63 8.90
C THR A 136 -4.80 -5.56 7.43
N LEU A 137 -5.69 -4.63 7.12
CA LEU A 137 -6.16 -4.37 5.78
C LEU A 137 -5.14 -3.49 5.04
N HIS A 138 -4.80 -3.89 3.85
CA HIS A 138 -3.97 -3.11 2.92
C HIS A 138 -4.80 -2.68 1.71
N ASP A 139 -6.05 -3.12 1.66
CA ASP A 139 -7.11 -2.79 0.73
C ASP A 139 -8.46 -3.21 1.33
N LEU A 140 -9.55 -2.94 0.63
CA LEU A 140 -10.90 -3.23 1.13
C LEU A 140 -11.48 -4.57 0.64
N TRP A 141 -10.64 -5.48 0.13
CA TRP A 141 -11.10 -6.76 -0.39
C TRP A 141 -11.93 -7.57 0.61
N ALA A 142 -11.57 -7.56 1.88
CA ALA A 142 -12.24 -8.32 2.94
C ALA A 142 -13.75 -8.00 3.05
N VAL A 143 -14.15 -6.79 2.65
CA VAL A 143 -15.52 -6.24 2.82
C VAL A 143 -16.21 -5.90 1.50
N THR A 144 -15.68 -6.35 0.36
CA THR A 144 -16.26 -6.17 -0.97
C THR A 144 -16.66 -7.51 -1.60
N GLY A 145 -17.30 -7.48 -2.76
CA GLY A 145 -17.62 -8.67 -3.55
C GLY A 145 -16.46 -9.25 -4.36
N GLY A 146 -15.21 -8.81 -4.07
CA GLY A 146 -14.01 -9.32 -4.72
C GLY A 146 -13.05 -8.25 -5.22
N CYS A 147 -13.47 -7.01 -5.40
CA CYS A 147 -12.56 -5.92 -5.76
C CYS A 147 -11.69 -5.51 -4.55
N HIS A 148 -10.44 -5.12 -4.83
CA HIS A 148 -9.52 -4.60 -3.83
C HIS A 148 -9.84 -3.16 -3.46
N LEU A 149 -10.26 -2.37 -4.46
CA LEU A 149 -10.60 -0.96 -4.31
C LEU A 149 -12.03 -0.72 -4.79
N PRO A 150 -12.97 -0.34 -3.91
CA PRO A 150 -14.36 -0.10 -4.28
C PRO A 150 -14.54 1.31 -4.86
N PHE A 151 -13.84 1.61 -5.94
CA PHE A 151 -13.88 2.91 -6.59
C PHE A 151 -14.26 2.81 -8.06
N LEU A 152 -14.95 3.86 -8.53
CA LEU A 152 -15.18 4.17 -9.93
C LEU A 152 -14.18 5.25 -10.34
N PHE A 153 -13.32 4.94 -11.28
CA PHE A 153 -12.34 5.88 -11.82
C PHE A 153 -13.04 6.82 -12.83
N LYS A 154 -12.81 8.11 -12.69
CA LYS A 154 -13.31 9.17 -13.57
C LYS A 154 -12.12 9.92 -14.15
N GLU A 155 -12.35 10.74 -15.16
CA GLU A 155 -11.28 11.56 -15.76
C GLU A 155 -10.62 12.51 -14.75
N THR A 156 -11.39 13.03 -13.79
CA THR A 156 -10.96 13.99 -12.78
C THR A 156 -11.03 13.43 -11.36
N GLY A 157 -10.61 12.18 -11.14
CA GLY A 157 -10.56 11.59 -9.81
C GLY A 157 -11.34 10.29 -9.67
N ILE A 158 -11.80 10.01 -8.46
CA ILE A 158 -12.51 8.78 -8.12
C ILE A 158 -13.80 9.07 -7.35
N SER A 159 -14.75 8.15 -7.46
CA SER A 159 -15.92 8.10 -6.58
C SER A 159 -16.05 6.72 -5.96
N VAL A 160 -16.56 6.68 -4.73
CA VAL A 160 -16.81 5.41 -4.04
C VAL A 160 -17.87 4.63 -4.80
N CYS A 161 -17.64 3.34 -5.04
CA CYS A 161 -18.62 2.45 -5.67
C CYS A 161 -19.84 2.27 -4.74
N PRO A 162 -21.05 2.57 -5.15
CA PRO A 162 -22.21 2.43 -4.29
C PRO A 162 -22.57 0.96 -4.01
N GLU A 163 -22.20 0.05 -4.89
CA GLU A 163 -22.61 -1.35 -4.81
C GLU A 163 -22.07 -2.09 -3.56
N TYR A 164 -20.89 -1.75 -3.05
CA TYR A 164 -20.35 -2.47 -1.88
C TYR A 164 -21.09 -2.14 -0.58
N SER A 165 -21.68 -0.95 -0.49
CA SER A 165 -22.55 -0.58 0.62
C SER A 165 -23.95 -1.20 0.51
N LEU A 166 -24.34 -1.67 -0.69
CA LEU A 166 -25.61 -2.32 -0.98
C LEU A 166 -25.53 -3.86 -1.01
N GLY A 167 -24.32 -4.44 -1.04
CA GLY A 167 -24.10 -5.89 -1.05
C GLY A 167 -23.48 -6.43 -2.33
N CYS A 168 -22.83 -5.60 -3.12
CA CYS A 168 -22.10 -5.97 -4.34
C CYS A 168 -22.96 -6.75 -5.36
N ASN A 169 -24.20 -6.38 -5.52
CA ASN A 169 -25.13 -7.07 -6.43
C ASN A 169 -24.74 -6.92 -7.90
N TYR A 170 -24.03 -5.85 -8.25
CA TYR A 170 -23.58 -5.56 -9.60
C TYR A 170 -22.17 -4.96 -9.59
N CYS A 171 -21.17 -5.77 -9.96
CA CYS A 171 -19.80 -5.29 -10.01
C CYS A 171 -19.48 -4.70 -11.40
N HIS A 172 -19.17 -3.41 -11.44
CA HIS A 172 -18.76 -2.69 -12.65
C HIS A 172 -17.43 -3.17 -13.24
N LEU A 173 -16.56 -3.80 -12.41
CA LEU A 173 -15.30 -4.39 -12.88
C LEU A 173 -15.53 -5.67 -13.69
N LEU A 174 -16.62 -6.40 -13.44
CA LEU A 174 -16.92 -7.62 -14.17
C LEU A 174 -17.65 -7.27 -15.46
N GLN A 175 -17.03 -7.54 -16.60
CA GLN A 175 -17.59 -7.26 -17.91
C GLN A 175 -18.40 -8.43 -18.43
N GLY A 176 -19.64 -8.19 -18.80
CA GLY A 176 -20.49 -9.11 -19.54
C GLY A 176 -21.97 -8.94 -19.26
N SER A 177 -22.75 -9.20 -20.29
CA SER A 177 -24.19 -8.96 -20.39
C SER A 177 -25.07 -9.95 -19.62
N SER A 178 -24.54 -10.95 -18.94
CA SER A 178 -25.37 -12.00 -18.39
C SER A 178 -25.60 -11.86 -16.88
N ARG A 179 -26.85 -12.17 -16.47
CA ARG A 179 -27.31 -12.35 -15.09
C ARG A 179 -26.36 -13.16 -14.22
N LYS A 180 -25.61 -14.11 -14.80
CA LYS A 180 -24.65 -14.96 -14.10
C LYS A 180 -23.46 -14.21 -13.51
N LYS A 181 -23.05 -13.08 -14.08
CA LYS A 181 -21.89 -12.30 -13.66
C LYS A 181 -22.22 -11.25 -12.61
N ALA A 182 -23.41 -10.64 -12.73
CA ALA A 182 -23.96 -9.82 -11.66
C ALA A 182 -24.06 -10.64 -10.36
N CYS A 183 -24.35 -11.95 -10.45
CA CYS A 183 -24.40 -12.86 -9.32
C CYS A 183 -23.02 -13.21 -8.73
N TYR A 184 -21.92 -13.15 -9.50
CA TYR A 184 -20.63 -13.63 -9.02
C TYR A 184 -20.08 -12.78 -7.86
N SER A 185 -20.06 -11.47 -8.02
CA SER A 185 -19.61 -10.57 -6.92
C SER A 185 -20.54 -10.66 -5.71
N ARG A 186 -21.86 -10.82 -5.91
CA ARG A 186 -22.80 -11.07 -4.83
C ARG A 186 -22.53 -12.37 -4.10
N ILE A 187 -22.30 -13.46 -4.80
CA ILE A 187 -21.98 -14.75 -4.18
C ILE A 187 -20.69 -14.65 -3.33
N LEU A 188 -19.64 -14.00 -3.84
CA LEU A 188 -18.41 -13.77 -3.07
C LEU A 188 -18.68 -12.90 -1.85
N PHE A 189 -19.48 -11.86 -1.97
CA PHE A 189 -19.88 -10.99 -0.88
C PHE A 189 -20.64 -11.76 0.21
N GLU A 190 -21.65 -12.54 -0.18
CA GLU A 190 -22.43 -13.37 0.75
C GLU A 190 -21.55 -14.40 1.48
N ARG A 191 -20.62 -15.06 0.76
CA ARG A 191 -19.67 -16.00 1.38
C ARG A 191 -18.75 -15.34 2.42
N LYS A 192 -18.45 -14.06 2.28
CA LYS A 192 -17.66 -13.31 3.24
C LYS A 192 -18.42 -12.99 4.54
N GLN A 193 -19.75 -13.09 4.57
CA GLN A 193 -20.52 -12.94 5.80
C GLN A 193 -20.08 -13.93 6.88
N ALA A 194 -19.73 -15.16 6.50
CA ALA A 194 -19.38 -16.21 7.42
C ALA A 194 -18.16 -15.85 8.30
N PHE A 195 -17.11 -15.30 7.71
CA PHE A 195 -15.94 -14.91 8.52
C PHE A 195 -16.11 -13.56 9.22
N ASN A 196 -16.98 -12.69 8.72
CA ASN A 196 -17.31 -11.43 9.40
C ASN A 196 -18.20 -11.62 10.65
N GLN A 197 -18.70 -12.82 10.90
CA GLN A 197 -19.42 -13.19 12.11
C GLN A 197 -18.52 -13.93 13.12
N GLY A 198 -17.27 -14.20 12.75
CA GLY A 198 -16.31 -14.93 13.57
C GLY A 198 -15.49 -14.05 14.52
N ASN A 199 -14.53 -14.67 15.18
CA ASN A 199 -13.60 -14.00 16.09
C ASN A 199 -12.51 -13.25 15.32
N ILE A 200 -12.88 -12.11 14.74
CA ILE A 200 -11.98 -11.28 13.92
C ILE A 200 -11.93 -9.84 14.42
N THR A 201 -10.75 -9.24 14.37
CA THR A 201 -10.53 -7.81 14.58
C THR A 201 -9.82 -7.24 13.37
N TYR A 202 -10.43 -6.26 12.72
CA TYR A 202 -9.80 -5.55 11.62
C TYR A 202 -8.89 -4.42 12.12
N ILE A 203 -7.74 -4.29 11.49
CA ILE A 203 -6.87 -3.12 11.60
C ILE A 203 -6.89 -2.41 10.25
N THR A 204 -7.35 -1.17 10.24
CA THR A 204 -7.19 -0.27 9.09
C THR A 204 -5.89 0.52 9.24
N VAL A 205 -5.26 0.84 8.14
CA VAL A 205 -3.96 1.54 8.14
C VAL A 205 -4.09 3.06 8.17
N SER A 206 -5.31 3.58 7.94
CA SER A 206 -5.64 5.00 8.04
C SER A 206 -7.07 5.21 8.53
N ARG A 207 -7.36 6.43 9.03
CA ARG A 207 -8.73 6.82 9.45
C ARG A 207 -9.70 6.79 8.28
N ARG A 208 -9.25 7.24 7.11
CA ARG A 208 -10.08 7.24 5.90
C ARG A 208 -10.38 5.84 5.38
N GLU A 209 -9.45 4.91 5.54
CA GLU A 209 -9.73 3.50 5.25
C GLU A 209 -10.77 2.92 6.21
N GLN A 210 -10.71 3.29 7.50
CA GLN A 210 -11.73 2.90 8.48
C GLN A 210 -13.11 3.43 8.10
N GLU A 211 -13.22 4.68 7.70
CA GLU A 211 -14.49 5.26 7.23
C GLU A 211 -15.06 4.50 6.01
N LEU A 212 -14.19 4.12 5.08
CA LEU A 212 -14.58 3.31 3.93
C LEU A 212 -14.99 1.90 4.37
N LEU A 213 -14.21 1.25 5.21
CA LEU A 213 -14.50 -0.09 5.73
C LEU A 213 -15.90 -0.15 6.35
N MET A 214 -16.24 0.83 7.19
CA MET A 214 -17.52 0.90 7.90
C MET A 214 -18.74 1.15 7.00
N LYS A 215 -18.53 1.57 5.74
CA LYS A 215 -19.63 1.71 4.76
C LYS A 215 -20.06 0.38 4.15
N SER A 216 -19.30 -0.70 4.34
CA SER A 216 -19.66 -2.00 3.80
C SER A 216 -20.86 -2.59 4.52
N LYS A 217 -21.84 -3.10 3.75
CA LYS A 217 -22.99 -3.82 4.28
C LYS A 217 -22.60 -5.08 5.07
N LEU A 218 -21.41 -5.67 4.82
CA LEU A 218 -20.93 -6.83 5.59
C LEU A 218 -20.72 -6.50 7.06
N LEU A 219 -20.41 -5.25 7.39
CA LEU A 219 -20.15 -4.80 8.76
C LEU A 219 -21.35 -4.12 9.43
N ALA A 220 -22.40 -3.78 8.68
CA ALA A 220 -23.54 -3.01 9.19
C ALA A 220 -24.22 -3.61 10.44
N ASN A 221 -24.18 -4.94 10.59
CA ASN A 221 -24.78 -5.67 11.70
C ASN A 221 -23.78 -6.62 12.38
N SER A 222 -22.47 -6.39 12.20
CA SER A 222 -21.44 -7.24 12.78
C SER A 222 -20.92 -6.67 14.10
N ALA A 223 -20.60 -7.55 15.06
CA ALA A 223 -19.89 -7.21 16.28
C ALA A 223 -18.37 -7.13 16.06
N VAL A 224 -17.91 -7.02 14.82
CA VAL A 224 -16.50 -6.98 14.46
C VAL A 224 -15.82 -5.76 15.06
N ARG A 225 -14.69 -5.99 15.71
CA ARG A 225 -13.85 -4.91 16.23
C ARG A 225 -13.03 -4.29 15.11
N VAL A 226 -12.97 -2.97 15.08
CA VAL A 226 -12.12 -2.23 14.13
C VAL A 226 -11.21 -1.29 14.90
N LYS A 227 -9.94 -1.29 14.57
CA LYS A 227 -8.90 -0.40 15.09
C LYS A 227 -8.14 0.24 13.95
N THR A 228 -7.65 1.45 14.12
CA THR A 228 -6.73 2.07 13.17
C THR A 228 -5.32 2.05 13.74
N ILE A 229 -4.43 1.30 13.12
CA ILE A 229 -3.00 1.26 13.44
C ILE A 229 -2.24 1.39 12.13
N PRO A 230 -1.49 2.49 11.91
CA PRO A 230 -0.67 2.67 10.73
C PRO A 230 0.36 1.55 10.57
N PRO A 231 0.82 1.27 9.35
CA PRO A 231 1.93 0.34 9.17
C PRO A 231 3.23 0.96 9.70
N PRO A 232 4.13 0.15 10.25
CA PRO A 232 5.45 0.63 10.65
C PRO A 232 6.31 0.92 9.41
N THR A 233 7.16 1.91 9.51
CA THR A 233 8.22 2.17 8.54
C THR A 233 9.55 1.68 9.09
N LEU A 234 10.36 1.07 8.22
CA LEU A 234 11.73 0.72 8.61
C LEU A 234 12.50 2.00 8.92
N PRO A 235 13.31 2.00 10.01
CA PRO A 235 14.17 3.14 10.32
C PRO A 235 15.12 3.38 9.14
N ALA A 236 15.63 4.61 9.07
CA ALA A 236 16.75 4.88 8.20
C ALA A 236 17.87 3.90 8.58
N GLU A 237 18.36 3.12 7.64
CA GLU A 237 19.55 2.31 7.89
C GLU A 237 20.64 3.27 8.33
N GLN A 238 21.18 3.04 9.57
CA GLN A 238 22.30 3.82 10.04
C GLN A 238 23.49 3.43 9.19
N ASP A 239 23.95 4.36 8.42
CA ASP A 239 25.11 4.21 7.57
C ASP A 239 26.36 4.06 8.45
N ASN A 240 26.69 2.82 8.83
CA ASN A 240 27.97 2.51 9.48
C ASN A 240 29.14 2.57 8.45
N HIS A 241 28.82 2.85 7.21
CA HIS A 241 29.80 3.06 6.16
C HIS A 241 29.83 4.55 5.80
N GLN A 242 30.98 5.18 6.03
CA GLN A 242 31.36 6.52 5.57
C GLN A 242 31.40 6.66 4.03
N ASN A 243 30.71 5.79 3.31
CA ASN A 243 30.48 5.93 1.89
C ASN A 243 29.21 6.80 1.69
N SER A 244 29.41 8.12 1.81
CA SER A 244 28.52 9.06 1.16
C SER A 244 28.28 8.57 -0.28
N MET A 245 27.00 8.40 -0.68
CA MET A 245 26.67 8.12 -2.07
C MET A 245 27.47 9.12 -2.92
N SER A 246 28.31 8.63 -3.83
CA SER A 246 28.87 9.53 -4.83
C SER A 246 27.70 10.17 -5.54
N GLN A 247 27.57 11.49 -5.44
CA GLN A 247 26.48 12.22 -6.05
C GLN A 247 26.30 11.74 -7.49
N PRO A 248 25.08 11.45 -7.93
CA PRO A 248 24.86 11.02 -9.30
C PRO A 248 25.42 12.04 -10.28
N LEU A 249 25.95 11.59 -11.43
CA LEU A 249 26.56 12.48 -12.43
C LEU A 249 25.60 13.57 -12.94
N TRP A 250 24.29 13.36 -12.82
CA TRP A 250 23.27 14.34 -13.19
C TRP A 250 22.92 15.33 -12.08
N TYR A 251 23.35 15.07 -10.83
CA TYR A 251 23.05 15.96 -9.71
C TYR A 251 23.71 17.32 -9.87
N ARG A 252 22.94 18.37 -9.59
CA ARG A 252 23.37 19.77 -9.57
C ARG A 252 22.83 20.44 -8.32
N PRO A 253 23.66 21.13 -7.54
CA PRO A 253 23.26 21.74 -6.28
C PRO A 253 22.30 22.94 -6.44
N ASP A 254 22.24 23.52 -7.65
CA ASP A 254 21.36 24.64 -8.03
C ASP A 254 19.99 24.19 -8.58
N VAL A 255 19.68 22.89 -8.49
CA VAL A 255 18.43 22.28 -8.98
C VAL A 255 17.60 21.76 -7.82
N SER A 256 16.32 22.07 -7.83
CA SER A 256 15.32 21.50 -6.93
C SER A 256 14.79 20.18 -7.51
N TYR A 257 14.99 19.08 -6.80
CA TYR A 257 14.56 17.75 -7.24
C TYR A 257 13.23 17.35 -6.62
N LEU A 258 12.25 17.07 -7.47
CA LEU A 258 10.99 16.42 -7.07
C LEU A 258 11.18 14.91 -7.20
N LEU A 259 10.87 14.15 -6.16
CA LEU A 259 10.96 12.69 -6.16
C LEU A 259 9.56 12.06 -6.14
N LEU A 260 9.28 11.20 -7.11
CA LEU A 260 8.09 10.35 -7.11
C LEU A 260 8.51 8.88 -7.02
N VAL A 261 8.01 8.20 -5.98
CA VAL A 261 8.28 6.78 -5.75
C VAL A 261 6.98 6.00 -5.81
N ALA A 262 6.90 5.02 -6.71
CA ALA A 262 5.75 4.13 -6.83
C ALA A 262 6.18 2.71 -7.23
N SER A 263 5.45 1.70 -6.79
CA SER A 263 5.70 0.32 -7.21
C SER A 263 5.57 0.14 -8.73
N ARG A 264 4.61 0.86 -9.33
CA ARG A 264 4.39 0.97 -10.76
C ARG A 264 3.86 2.37 -11.09
N ILE A 265 4.66 3.16 -11.80
CA ILE A 265 4.41 4.59 -12.05
C ILE A 265 3.21 4.79 -12.98
N ASP A 266 3.06 3.94 -14.00
CA ASP A 266 1.99 3.99 -14.99
C ASP A 266 0.69 3.28 -14.57
N ASP A 267 0.58 2.87 -13.28
CA ASP A 267 -0.70 2.39 -12.74
C ASP A 267 -1.68 3.55 -12.60
N GLU A 268 -2.91 3.36 -13.08
CA GLU A 268 -3.97 4.38 -13.03
C GLU A 268 -4.22 4.91 -11.61
N VAL A 269 -4.07 4.04 -10.58
CA VAL A 269 -4.21 4.43 -9.17
C VAL A 269 -3.13 5.42 -8.74
N LYS A 270 -1.95 5.37 -9.36
CA LYS A 270 -0.83 6.29 -9.09
C LYS A 270 -0.95 7.64 -9.80
N GLY A 271 -1.99 7.81 -10.62
CA GLY A 271 -2.34 9.09 -11.24
C GLY A 271 -1.35 9.58 -12.29
N PRO A 272 -0.89 8.75 -13.24
CA PRO A 272 0.09 9.18 -14.26
C PRO A 272 -0.41 10.38 -15.07
N LYS A 273 -1.70 10.45 -15.38
CA LYS A 273 -2.28 11.61 -16.07
C LYS A 273 -2.20 12.90 -15.23
N LEU A 274 -2.44 12.78 -13.93
CA LEU A 274 -2.31 13.92 -13.00
C LEU A 274 -0.87 14.37 -12.87
N LEU A 275 0.10 13.43 -12.90
CA LEU A 275 1.52 13.75 -12.94
C LEU A 275 1.86 14.58 -14.19
N LEU A 276 1.50 14.11 -15.38
CA LEU A 276 1.76 14.82 -16.65
C LEU A 276 1.18 16.23 -16.64
N GLN A 277 -0.07 16.36 -16.25
CA GLN A 277 -0.75 17.66 -16.18
C GLN A 277 -0.11 18.58 -15.13
N SER A 278 0.25 18.06 -13.95
CA SER A 278 0.91 18.86 -12.92
C SER A 278 2.28 19.37 -13.39
N MET A 279 3.06 18.54 -14.05
CA MET A 279 4.38 18.94 -14.59
C MET A 279 4.23 19.93 -15.74
N GLN A 280 3.18 19.84 -16.54
CA GLN A 280 2.88 20.83 -17.59
C GLN A 280 2.53 22.20 -16.98
N TYR A 281 1.67 22.25 -15.96
CA TYR A 281 1.37 23.49 -15.26
C TYR A 281 2.59 24.04 -14.52
N LEU A 282 3.41 23.17 -13.91
CA LEU A 282 4.64 23.61 -13.24
C LEU A 282 5.60 24.28 -14.21
N LYS A 283 5.81 23.70 -15.39
CA LYS A 283 6.64 24.31 -16.44
C LYS A 283 6.12 25.70 -16.84
N GLN A 284 4.80 25.84 -17.06
CA GLN A 284 4.20 27.14 -17.40
C GLN A 284 4.43 28.18 -16.30
N LEU A 285 4.23 27.81 -15.03
CA LEU A 285 4.45 28.72 -13.89
C LEU A 285 5.92 29.14 -13.79
N LEU A 286 6.87 28.24 -14.00
CA LEU A 286 8.32 28.56 -13.99
C LEU A 286 8.68 29.53 -15.12
N GLU A 287 8.07 29.39 -16.31
CA GLU A 287 8.27 30.30 -17.44
C GLU A 287 7.64 31.68 -17.19
N GLU A 288 6.43 31.76 -16.58
CA GLU A 288 5.71 32.99 -16.29
C GLU A 288 6.41 33.85 -15.22
N VAL A 289 6.96 33.26 -14.20
CA VAL A 289 7.59 33.97 -13.07
C VAL A 289 9.03 34.34 -13.38
N HIS A 290 9.57 33.95 -14.55
CA HIS A 290 10.97 34.18 -14.96
C HIS A 290 11.98 33.82 -13.86
N THR A 291 11.68 32.77 -13.09
CA THR A 291 12.54 32.35 -11.99
C THR A 291 13.79 31.64 -12.54
N GLU A 292 14.92 31.82 -11.85
CA GLU A 292 16.12 31.02 -12.09
C GLU A 292 15.97 29.61 -11.50
N ASP A 293 14.83 29.30 -10.85
CA ASP A 293 14.58 28.03 -10.21
C ASP A 293 14.51 26.93 -11.26
N ARG A 294 15.45 26.00 -11.15
CA ARG A 294 15.49 24.80 -11.97
C ARG A 294 14.85 23.67 -11.20
N VAL A 295 13.81 23.09 -11.78
CA VAL A 295 13.11 21.96 -11.18
C VAL A 295 13.23 20.75 -12.08
N GLU A 296 13.67 19.62 -11.54
CA GLU A 296 13.78 18.35 -12.23
C GLU A 296 13.03 17.26 -11.47
N LEU A 297 12.53 16.25 -12.19
CA LEU A 297 11.76 15.15 -11.62
C LEU A 297 12.62 13.87 -11.59
N ILE A 298 12.63 13.20 -10.44
CA ILE A 298 13.19 11.87 -10.26
C ILE A 298 12.05 10.86 -10.15
N LEU A 299 12.04 9.86 -11.02
CA LEU A 299 11.05 8.78 -11.02
C LEU A 299 11.68 7.46 -10.59
N VAL A 300 11.11 6.86 -9.54
CA VAL A 300 11.55 5.57 -9.00
C VAL A 300 10.39 4.58 -9.00
N GLY A 301 10.59 3.43 -9.61
CA GLY A 301 9.60 2.35 -9.69
C GLY A 301 9.57 1.67 -11.05
N ASP A 302 8.65 0.72 -11.22
CA ASP A 302 8.44 0.10 -12.53
C ASP A 302 7.67 1.02 -13.46
N LEU A 303 8.00 0.94 -14.74
CA LEU A 303 7.31 1.65 -15.80
C LEU A 303 7.17 0.68 -16.99
N VAL A 304 5.92 0.24 -17.24
CA VAL A 304 5.61 -0.66 -18.36
C VAL A 304 5.52 0.12 -19.66
N ASP A 305 4.80 1.24 -19.63
CA ASP A 305 4.69 2.14 -20.77
C ASP A 305 5.73 3.27 -20.65
N LYS A 306 6.87 3.09 -21.30
CA LYS A 306 7.96 4.08 -21.31
C LYS A 306 7.64 5.34 -22.13
N SER A 307 6.58 5.34 -22.93
CA SER A 307 6.17 6.55 -23.68
C SER A 307 5.77 7.69 -22.75
N LEU A 308 5.32 7.37 -21.52
CA LEU A 308 5.02 8.34 -20.49
C LEU A 308 6.16 9.34 -20.26
N LEU A 309 7.42 8.89 -20.34
CA LEU A 309 8.59 9.75 -20.12
C LEU A 309 8.70 10.88 -21.15
N ASN A 310 8.23 10.66 -22.37
CA ASN A 310 8.30 11.64 -23.46
C ASN A 310 7.27 12.80 -23.25
N ASP A 311 6.23 12.53 -22.46
CA ASP A 311 5.12 13.46 -22.26
C ASP A 311 5.31 14.33 -20.99
N ILE A 312 6.36 14.05 -20.19
CA ILE A 312 6.67 14.85 -18.99
C ILE A 312 7.33 16.17 -19.40
N ALA A 313 6.74 17.28 -18.98
CA ALA A 313 7.12 18.60 -19.44
C ALA A 313 8.39 19.18 -18.78
N VAL A 314 8.87 18.58 -17.69
CA VAL A 314 10.09 18.99 -16.97
C VAL A 314 11.22 17.97 -17.20
N PRO A 315 12.51 18.36 -17.07
CA PRO A 315 13.61 17.41 -17.14
C PRO A 315 13.43 16.26 -16.14
N THR A 316 13.62 15.02 -16.59
CA THR A 316 13.24 13.84 -15.79
C THR A 316 14.32 12.77 -15.80
N HIS A 317 14.62 12.26 -14.59
CA HIS A 317 15.55 11.13 -14.35
C HIS A 317 14.74 9.89 -13.96
N TYR A 318 14.62 8.93 -14.87
CA TYR A 318 14.00 7.64 -14.57
C TYR A 318 15.05 6.64 -14.10
N LEU A 319 14.96 6.19 -12.85
CA LEU A 319 15.97 5.36 -12.20
C LEU A 319 15.55 3.88 -12.03
N GLY A 320 14.34 3.52 -12.49
CA GLY A 320 13.80 2.19 -12.24
C GLY A 320 13.55 1.92 -10.76
N ARG A 321 13.49 0.66 -10.36
CA ARG A 321 13.32 0.29 -8.93
C ARG A 321 14.58 0.55 -8.14
N LYS A 322 14.40 1.14 -6.95
CA LYS A 322 15.43 1.34 -5.94
C LYS A 322 14.94 0.81 -4.60
N ASN A 323 15.82 0.34 -3.76
CA ASN A 323 15.52 -0.23 -2.44
C ASN A 323 16.62 0.13 -1.43
N GLY A 324 16.31 -0.03 -0.13
CA GLY A 324 17.27 0.16 0.95
C GLY A 324 17.97 1.52 0.91
N ILE A 325 19.28 1.52 1.07
CA ILE A 325 20.11 2.74 1.15
C ILE A 325 19.98 3.61 -0.09
N GLU A 326 19.97 3.02 -1.30
CA GLU A 326 19.83 3.80 -2.53
C GLU A 326 18.55 4.65 -2.57
N LEU A 327 17.43 4.10 -2.07
CA LEU A 327 16.17 4.83 -2.01
C LEU A 327 16.18 5.89 -0.91
N GLN A 328 16.79 5.59 0.24
CA GLN A 328 16.96 6.58 1.33
C GLN A 328 17.80 7.78 0.89
N ASP A 329 18.87 7.53 0.14
CA ASP A 329 19.70 8.60 -0.40
C ASP A 329 18.95 9.48 -1.39
N LEU A 330 18.07 8.88 -2.22
CA LEU A 330 17.22 9.65 -3.12
C LEU A 330 16.21 10.52 -2.36
N TYR A 331 15.65 10.03 -1.26
CA TYR A 331 14.82 10.87 -0.38
C TYR A 331 15.62 12.05 0.17
N ARG A 332 16.85 11.84 0.70
CA ARG A 332 17.70 12.92 1.24
C ARG A 332 18.13 13.93 0.16
N LEU A 333 18.33 13.46 -1.08
CA LEU A 333 18.72 14.31 -2.21
C LEU A 333 17.55 15.17 -2.71
N ALA A 334 16.33 14.68 -2.58
CA ALA A 334 15.15 15.36 -3.08
C ALA A 334 14.80 16.60 -2.22
N SER A 335 14.38 17.66 -2.88
CA SER A 335 13.83 18.85 -2.21
C SER A 335 12.40 18.59 -1.69
N VAL A 336 11.63 17.78 -2.43
CA VAL A 336 10.24 17.43 -2.14
C VAL A 336 9.95 16.04 -2.64
N THR A 337 9.26 15.20 -1.86
CA THR A 337 8.66 13.96 -2.37
C THR A 337 7.20 14.20 -2.77
N LEU A 338 6.88 13.85 -4.01
CA LEU A 338 5.58 14.06 -4.64
C LEU A 338 4.79 12.75 -4.76
N SER A 339 3.51 12.77 -4.42
CA SER A 339 2.57 11.71 -4.74
C SER A 339 1.39 12.23 -5.54
N THR A 340 1.23 11.72 -6.76
CA THR A 340 0.07 12.00 -7.62
C THR A 340 -1.02 10.95 -7.56
N SER A 341 -0.89 10.01 -6.62
CA SER A 341 -1.85 8.92 -6.44
C SER A 341 -3.28 9.44 -6.21
N ILE A 342 -4.23 8.84 -6.92
CA ILE A 342 -5.66 9.13 -6.73
C ILE A 342 -6.27 8.32 -5.58
N PHE A 343 -5.57 7.27 -5.14
CA PHE A 343 -5.89 6.51 -3.93
C PHE A 343 -4.64 5.92 -3.31
N GLU A 344 -4.50 6.15 -2.01
CA GLU A 344 -3.52 5.50 -1.15
C GLU A 344 -4.22 5.02 0.13
N THR A 345 -4.03 3.75 0.51
CA THR A 345 -4.52 3.27 1.81
C THR A 345 -3.80 3.95 2.96
N PHE A 346 -2.49 4.19 2.80
CA PHE A 346 -1.68 4.90 3.78
C PHE A 346 -0.71 5.89 3.12
N GLY A 347 0.29 5.44 2.37
CA GLY A 347 1.33 6.29 1.77
C GLY A 347 2.69 6.09 2.44
N LEU A 348 3.19 4.85 2.52
CA LEU A 348 4.49 4.51 3.12
C LEU A 348 5.63 5.38 2.59
N THR A 349 5.67 5.65 1.28
CA THR A 349 6.70 6.47 0.65
C THR A 349 6.76 7.90 1.19
N LEU A 350 5.63 8.45 1.65
CA LEU A 350 5.59 9.78 2.27
C LEU A 350 6.23 9.74 3.67
N VAL A 351 5.95 8.71 4.46
CA VAL A 351 6.58 8.55 5.78
C VAL A 351 8.06 8.23 5.65
N GLU A 352 8.45 7.41 4.67
CA GLU A 352 9.86 7.15 4.35
C GLU A 352 10.61 8.43 4.00
N SER A 353 9.99 9.32 3.22
CA SER A 353 10.53 10.65 2.89
C SER A 353 10.71 11.51 4.15
N LEU A 354 9.66 11.62 4.96
CA LEU A 354 9.71 12.39 6.21
C LEU A 354 10.76 11.86 7.18
N ASN A 355 10.97 10.55 7.25
CA ASN A 355 12.04 9.92 8.05
C ASN A 355 13.45 10.37 7.59
N GLN A 356 13.62 10.71 6.31
CA GLN A 356 14.88 11.25 5.77
C GLN A 356 14.97 12.78 5.87
N GLY A 357 13.91 13.45 6.38
CA GLY A 357 13.85 14.89 6.55
C GLY A 357 13.31 15.65 5.36
N THR A 358 12.85 14.95 4.32
CA THR A 358 12.34 15.55 3.09
C THR A 358 10.83 15.76 3.16
N PRO A 359 10.33 16.99 2.94
CA PRO A 359 8.92 17.31 2.99
C PRO A 359 8.15 16.65 1.85
N VAL A 360 6.83 16.55 2.03
CA VAL A 360 5.97 15.77 1.15
C VAL A 360 4.80 16.58 0.59
N LEU A 361 4.43 16.27 -0.65
CA LEU A 361 3.30 16.87 -1.34
C LEU A 361 2.43 15.76 -1.95
N ALA A 362 1.13 15.78 -1.68
CA ALA A 362 0.23 14.76 -2.20
C ALA A 362 -1.17 15.32 -2.45
N PHE A 363 -1.94 14.64 -3.30
CA PHE A 363 -3.38 14.83 -3.32
C PHE A 363 -4.04 14.27 -2.06
N LYS A 364 -5.19 14.80 -1.68
CA LYS A 364 -6.08 14.22 -0.66
C LYS A 364 -6.63 12.89 -1.14
N SER A 365 -5.79 11.87 -1.12
CA SER A 365 -6.05 10.54 -1.66
C SER A 365 -6.22 9.48 -0.57
N TYR A 366 -6.88 9.85 0.53
CA TYR A 366 -7.18 9.06 1.72
C TYR A 366 -6.02 8.95 2.71
N GLY A 367 -5.10 8.00 2.59
CA GLY A 367 -4.02 7.77 3.55
C GLY A 367 -3.10 8.99 3.81
N PRO A 368 -2.71 9.76 2.81
CA PRO A 368 -1.92 10.97 3.00
C PRO A 368 -2.50 12.01 3.97
N GLU A 369 -3.84 12.00 4.17
CA GLU A 369 -4.52 12.87 5.14
C GLU A 369 -4.16 12.57 6.60
N ASP A 370 -3.65 11.37 6.89
CA ASP A 370 -3.19 10.98 8.24
C ASP A 370 -1.70 11.28 8.45
N ILE A 371 -0.97 11.65 7.40
CA ILE A 371 0.49 11.85 7.41
C ILE A 371 0.83 13.34 7.29
N ILE A 372 0.19 14.04 6.34
CA ILE A 372 0.58 15.40 5.96
C ILE A 372 -0.18 16.43 6.81
N GLN A 373 0.59 17.33 7.41
CA GLN A 373 0.12 18.51 8.11
C GLN A 373 0.54 19.74 7.31
N ASN A 374 -0.44 20.43 6.69
CA ASN A 374 -0.19 21.59 5.83
C ASN A 374 0.64 22.67 6.51
N GLY A 375 1.74 23.08 5.88
CA GLY A 375 2.66 24.08 6.38
C GLY A 375 3.59 23.62 7.51
N VAL A 376 3.58 22.30 7.85
CA VAL A 376 4.44 21.72 8.88
C VAL A 376 5.44 20.74 8.28
N ASN A 377 4.94 19.77 7.51
CA ASN A 377 5.77 18.73 6.87
C ASN A 377 5.48 18.58 5.37
N GLY A 378 4.65 19.45 4.82
CA GLY A 378 4.25 19.42 3.43
C GLY A 378 2.88 20.01 3.17
N TYR A 379 2.27 19.64 2.05
CA TYR A 379 0.94 20.10 1.66
C TYR A 379 0.07 18.99 1.07
N LEU A 380 -1.25 19.10 1.34
CA LEU A 380 -2.31 18.31 0.72
C LEU A 380 -3.07 19.15 -0.30
N VAL A 381 -3.18 18.68 -1.51
CA VAL A 381 -3.96 19.30 -2.59
C VAL A 381 -5.32 18.64 -2.70
N SER A 382 -6.37 19.43 -2.73
CA SER A 382 -7.76 18.95 -2.85
C SER A 382 -8.15 18.67 -4.31
N ASP A 383 -9.24 17.94 -4.49
CA ASP A 383 -9.96 17.78 -5.76
C ASP A 383 -9.15 17.29 -6.97
N TYR A 384 -7.99 16.66 -6.73
CA TYR A 384 -7.09 16.16 -7.77
C TYR A 384 -6.78 17.22 -8.84
N ASN A 385 -6.57 18.47 -8.41
CA ASN A 385 -6.33 19.60 -9.28
C ASN A 385 -4.84 19.74 -9.65
N PRO A 386 -4.42 19.45 -10.90
CA PRO A 386 -3.02 19.51 -11.30
C PRO A 386 -2.40 20.92 -11.24
N LYS A 387 -3.21 21.97 -11.45
CA LYS A 387 -2.72 23.35 -11.36
C LYS A 387 -2.40 23.72 -9.91
N GLU A 388 -3.26 23.36 -8.96
CA GLU A 388 -2.99 23.56 -7.54
C GLU A 388 -1.78 22.73 -7.07
N MET A 389 -1.61 21.51 -7.62
CA MET A 389 -0.42 20.70 -7.35
C MET A 389 0.86 21.44 -7.79
N ALA A 390 0.88 22.00 -8.98
CA ALA A 390 2.02 22.77 -9.48
C ALA A 390 2.31 24.02 -8.61
N GLN A 391 1.26 24.75 -8.21
CA GLN A 391 1.41 25.90 -7.30
C GLN A 391 1.92 25.48 -5.92
N ALA A 392 1.44 24.34 -5.40
CA ALA A 392 1.88 23.80 -4.13
C ALA A 392 3.35 23.34 -4.17
N VAL A 393 3.86 22.85 -5.32
CA VAL A 393 5.29 22.57 -5.50
C VAL A 393 6.11 23.84 -5.27
N LEU A 394 5.81 24.94 -5.96
CA LEU A 394 6.57 26.20 -5.83
C LEU A 394 6.50 26.72 -4.40
N ARG A 395 5.30 26.77 -3.83
CA ARG A 395 5.12 27.18 -2.43
C ARG A 395 5.95 26.35 -1.47
N LEU A 396 5.96 25.02 -1.62
CA LEU A 396 6.71 24.13 -0.71
C LEU A 396 8.22 24.34 -0.87
N LEU A 397 8.71 24.58 -2.10
CA LEU A 397 10.12 24.91 -2.34
C LEU A 397 10.51 26.24 -1.68
N ASP A 398 9.64 27.24 -1.71
CA ASP A 398 9.85 28.52 -1.01
C ASP A 398 9.86 28.32 0.50
N ASP A 399 8.88 27.61 1.07
CA ASP A 399 8.78 27.34 2.51
C ASP A 399 10.04 26.58 3.04
N VAL A 400 10.60 25.68 2.23
CA VAL A 400 11.86 24.98 2.55
C VAL A 400 13.06 25.95 2.49
N ARG A 401 13.13 26.78 1.47
CA ARG A 401 14.18 27.77 1.30
C ARG A 401 14.20 28.79 2.44
N ASP A 402 13.03 29.21 2.87
CA ASP A 402 12.83 30.19 3.94
C ASP A 402 12.96 29.56 5.35
N GLY A 403 13.17 28.23 5.42
CA GLY A 403 13.30 27.50 6.67
C GLY A 403 12.00 27.34 7.47
N LEU A 404 10.85 27.58 6.85
CA LEU A 404 9.53 27.38 7.47
C LEU A 404 9.21 25.91 7.64
N ILE A 405 9.68 25.07 6.73
CA ILE A 405 9.61 23.62 6.82
C ILE A 405 11.05 23.09 6.80
N ASP A 406 11.47 22.50 7.90
CA ASP A 406 12.83 22.01 8.08
C ASP A 406 12.90 20.47 8.23
N GLU A 407 14.12 19.95 8.06
CA GLU A 407 14.43 18.52 8.15
C GLU A 407 13.99 17.91 9.48
N ASN A 408 14.23 18.61 10.59
CA ASN A 408 13.91 18.07 11.93
C ASN A 408 12.40 18.00 12.15
N THR A 409 11.66 18.96 11.64
CA THR A 409 10.19 18.97 11.69
C THR A 409 9.61 17.83 10.86
N CYS A 410 10.17 17.58 9.67
CA CYS A 410 9.80 16.43 8.86
C CYS A 410 10.05 15.11 9.61
N LYS A 411 11.24 14.91 10.17
CA LYS A 411 11.60 13.71 10.93
C LYS A 411 10.70 13.48 12.14
N ARG A 412 10.44 14.53 12.95
CA ARG A 412 9.48 14.44 14.07
C ARG A 412 8.09 14.03 13.64
N SER A 413 7.64 14.49 12.47
CA SER A 413 6.33 14.12 11.91
C SER A 413 6.21 12.63 11.57
N ALA A 414 7.33 11.96 11.34
CA ALA A 414 7.38 10.53 11.04
C ALA A 414 7.47 9.63 12.30
N GLU A 415 7.88 10.18 13.46
CA GLU A 415 8.05 9.41 14.70
C GLU A 415 6.84 8.55 15.10
N PRO A 416 5.58 9.04 14.97
CA PRO A 416 4.39 8.23 15.31
C PRO A 416 4.26 6.93 14.53
N PHE A 417 4.99 6.78 13.43
CA PHE A 417 4.99 5.62 12.53
C PHE A 417 6.23 4.74 12.71
N SER A 418 7.04 5.00 13.72
CA SER A 418 8.25 4.22 14.02
C SER A 418 7.93 2.78 14.42
N LEU A 419 8.91 1.88 14.21
CA LEU A 419 8.77 0.45 14.47
C LEU A 419 8.32 0.15 15.90
N ASP A 420 8.95 0.78 16.88
CA ASP A 420 8.71 0.55 18.31
C ASP A 420 7.30 1.04 18.75
N ILE A 421 6.89 2.23 18.30
CA ILE A 421 5.55 2.76 18.61
C ILE A 421 4.46 1.88 18.01
N ILE A 422 4.62 1.49 16.75
CA ILE A 422 3.63 0.66 16.06
C ILE A 422 3.62 -0.77 16.63
N ALA A 423 4.78 -1.35 16.95
CA ALA A 423 4.85 -2.65 17.62
C ALA A 423 4.10 -2.64 18.95
N LYS A 424 4.33 -1.63 19.80
CA LYS A 424 3.65 -1.49 21.09
C LYS A 424 2.13 -1.42 20.92
N ARG A 425 1.61 -0.65 19.95
CA ARG A 425 0.17 -0.58 19.66
C ARG A 425 -0.42 -1.94 19.26
N HIS A 426 0.32 -2.76 18.48
CA HIS A 426 -0.10 -4.10 18.13
C HIS A 426 -0.02 -5.05 19.34
N ILE A 427 1.02 -4.96 20.15
CA ILE A 427 1.20 -5.78 21.37
C ILE A 427 0.06 -5.50 22.37
N ASP A 428 -0.30 -4.23 22.56
CA ASP A 428 -1.41 -3.85 23.45
C ASP A 428 -2.74 -4.41 22.94
N LEU A 429 -2.96 -4.36 21.62
CA LEU A 429 -4.13 -5.01 21.02
C LEU A 429 -4.11 -6.52 21.26
N TYR A 430 -2.98 -7.19 21.03
CA TYR A 430 -2.85 -8.63 21.20
C TYR A 430 -3.09 -9.05 22.68
N LYS A 431 -2.55 -8.31 23.63
CA LYS A 431 -2.78 -8.55 25.07
C LYS A 431 -4.26 -8.44 25.45
N SER A 432 -5.04 -7.66 24.72
CA SER A 432 -6.49 -7.54 25.00
C SER A 432 -7.32 -8.78 24.66
N PHE A 433 -6.71 -9.78 24.01
CA PHE A 433 -7.36 -11.06 23.66
C PHE A 433 -6.95 -12.22 24.57
N LEU A 434 -5.87 -12.07 25.32
CA LEU A 434 -5.33 -13.09 26.22
C LEU A 434 -5.70 -12.81 27.68
#